data_54870fb720ce3fa886f217646f09b4d4
#
_entry.id   54870fb720ce3fa886f217646f09b4d4
#
_cell.length_a   1.000
_cell.length_b   1.000
_cell.length_c   1.000
_cell.angle_alpha   90.00
_cell.angle_beta   90.00
_cell.angle_gamma   90.00
#
_symmetry.space_group_name_H-M   'P 1'
#
loop_
_entity.id
_entity.type
_entity.pdbx_description
1 polymer ?
#
loop_
_entity_poly.entity_id
_entity_poly.type
_entity_poly.pdbx_seq_one_letter_code
_entity_poly.pdbx_strand_id
1 'polypeptide(L)'
;MFRQKTGSVVCASCGSLVGVNDEQCYTCGRRNPGLWGYAGVLRRLGNDFGFVPLVIYGCASLYMLTIVVTMMLGGNVMGRGDPFSLLAPADLVAFMFGMSGADPVFGLRRWWTILTAGWLHGSALHIVFNMMWVRDLGPVVADLYGGARLAIIYMVSSACGFLLSSVLGYMPIAIPIIGGAGRTLGASAGICGLLGALLHYGNRGGSSTIRSHAISCAVTVFISGLIMSRVDNSAHLGGFIGGYFTGVLLDPLKPERVNHMVIALLLLVATAVAMLACIVSTVRML
;
A
#
# COMPACT_ATOMS: atom_id res chain seq x y z
N MET A 1 -15.64 -7.78 -26.19
CA MET A 1 -14.43 -7.35 -26.94
C MET A 1 -13.69 -6.33 -26.09
N PHE A 2 -12.56 -6.72 -25.50
CA PHE A 2 -11.85 -5.87 -24.52
C PHE A 2 -10.72 -5.02 -25.13
N ARG A 3 -10.32 -5.29 -26.37
CA ARG A 3 -9.24 -4.58 -27.07
C ARG A 3 -9.77 -3.79 -28.25
N GLN A 4 -9.57 -2.47 -28.23
CA GLN A 4 -9.84 -1.61 -29.38
C GLN A 4 -8.69 -1.69 -30.38
N LYS A 5 -8.99 -1.91 -31.67
CA LYS A 5 -7.96 -2.08 -32.72
C LYS A 5 -7.83 -0.86 -33.63
N THR A 6 -8.86 -0.03 -33.74
CA THR A 6 -8.94 1.14 -34.62
C THR A 6 -9.61 2.31 -33.92
N GLY A 7 -9.47 3.52 -34.48
CA GLY A 7 -10.09 4.74 -33.99
C GLY A 7 -9.28 5.41 -32.88
N SER A 8 -9.92 6.26 -32.10
CA SER A 8 -9.29 7.08 -31.08
C SER A 8 -9.61 6.56 -29.69
N VAL A 9 -8.66 6.74 -28.78
CA VAL A 9 -8.77 6.44 -27.35
C VAL A 9 -8.25 7.64 -26.55
N VAL A 10 -8.54 7.67 -25.28
CA VAL A 10 -8.03 8.70 -24.38
C VAL A 10 -6.66 8.26 -23.84
N CYS A 11 -5.67 9.13 -23.93
CA CYS A 11 -4.33 8.86 -23.39
C CYS A 11 -4.42 8.48 -21.90
N ALA A 12 -3.81 7.38 -21.53
CA ALA A 12 -3.84 6.86 -20.16
C ALA A 12 -3.11 7.77 -19.14
N SER A 13 -2.28 8.72 -19.61
CA SER A 13 -1.54 9.64 -18.74
C SER A 13 -2.20 11.02 -18.59
N CYS A 14 -2.49 11.70 -19.71
CA CYS A 14 -2.92 13.11 -19.66
C CYS A 14 -4.40 13.33 -20.06
N GLY A 15 -5.10 12.29 -20.46
CA GLY A 15 -6.50 12.43 -20.86
C GLY A 15 -6.75 12.96 -22.28
N SER A 16 -5.72 13.35 -23.04
CA SER A 16 -5.88 13.83 -24.43
C SER A 16 -6.34 12.70 -25.34
N LEU A 17 -7.11 13.07 -26.38
CA LEU A 17 -7.53 12.12 -27.41
C LEU A 17 -6.31 11.78 -28.30
N VAL A 18 -6.10 10.48 -28.52
CA VAL A 18 -4.99 9.93 -29.31
C VAL A 18 -5.48 8.79 -30.19
N GLY A 19 -4.80 8.49 -31.28
CA GLY A 19 -5.05 7.26 -32.03
C GLY A 19 -4.68 6.03 -31.21
N VAL A 20 -5.47 4.96 -31.35
CA VAL A 20 -5.24 3.71 -30.58
C VAL A 20 -3.87 3.09 -30.84
N ASN A 21 -3.32 3.32 -32.03
CA ASN A 21 -2.04 2.80 -32.48
C ASN A 21 -0.92 3.87 -32.48
N ASP A 22 -1.16 5.07 -31.93
CA ASP A 22 -0.12 6.10 -31.84
C ASP A 22 1.04 5.62 -30.99
N GLU A 23 2.26 5.77 -31.47
CA GLU A 23 3.47 5.41 -30.71
C GLU A 23 3.70 6.36 -29.55
N GLN A 24 3.29 7.62 -29.69
CA GLN A 24 3.50 8.66 -28.70
C GLN A 24 2.31 9.63 -28.63
N CYS A 25 1.96 10.05 -27.42
CA CYS A 25 0.98 11.11 -27.21
C CYS A 25 1.60 12.47 -27.53
N TYR A 26 1.01 13.23 -28.46
CA TYR A 26 1.49 14.55 -28.85
C TYR A 26 1.40 15.61 -27.73
N THR A 27 0.51 15.40 -26.75
CA THR A 27 0.33 16.35 -25.64
C THR A 27 1.34 16.13 -24.50
N CYS A 28 1.55 14.89 -24.06
CA CYS A 28 2.36 14.61 -22.87
C CYS A 28 3.59 13.75 -23.13
N GLY A 29 3.83 13.31 -24.36
CA GLY A 29 4.99 12.51 -24.72
C GLY A 29 4.98 11.05 -24.23
N ARG A 30 3.87 10.56 -23.65
CA ARG A 30 3.76 9.15 -23.25
C ARG A 30 3.88 8.23 -24.46
N ARG A 31 4.74 7.23 -24.38
CA ARG A 31 4.79 6.13 -25.37
C ARG A 31 3.62 5.19 -25.18
N ASN A 32 3.10 4.64 -26.28
CA ASN A 32 1.93 3.76 -26.34
C ASN A 32 0.73 4.32 -25.55
N PRO A 33 0.25 5.54 -25.86
CA PRO A 33 -0.78 6.22 -25.09
C PRO A 33 -2.11 5.45 -25.05
N GLY A 34 -2.37 4.63 -26.08
CA GLY A 34 -3.54 3.74 -26.18
C GLY A 34 -3.38 2.41 -25.43
N LEU A 35 -2.23 2.14 -24.82
CA LEU A 35 -1.94 0.87 -24.10
C LEU A 35 -2.30 -0.35 -24.97
N TRP A 36 -1.82 -0.35 -26.22
CA TRP A 36 -2.12 -1.41 -27.21
C TRP A 36 -3.62 -1.70 -27.40
N GLY A 37 -4.47 -0.66 -27.22
CA GLY A 37 -5.93 -0.75 -27.35
C GLY A 37 -6.67 -1.11 -26.07
N TYR A 38 -5.99 -1.21 -24.94
CA TYR A 38 -6.61 -1.51 -23.62
C TYR A 38 -6.87 -0.26 -22.77
N ALA A 39 -6.43 0.93 -23.20
CA ALA A 39 -6.62 2.18 -22.45
C ALA A 39 -8.09 2.45 -22.07
N GLY A 40 -9.03 2.19 -23.00
CA GLY A 40 -10.46 2.37 -22.75
C GLY A 40 -11.02 1.44 -21.66
N VAL A 41 -10.51 0.21 -21.56
CA VAL A 41 -10.92 -0.74 -20.51
C VAL A 41 -10.34 -0.35 -19.17
N LEU A 42 -9.05 -0.03 -19.12
CA LEU A 42 -8.38 0.37 -17.88
C LEU A 42 -8.98 1.66 -17.30
N ARG A 43 -9.38 2.61 -18.14
CA ARG A 43 -10.07 3.83 -17.68
C ARG A 43 -11.45 3.60 -17.09
N ARG A 44 -12.14 2.53 -17.46
CA ARG A 44 -13.39 2.14 -16.78
C ARG A 44 -13.19 1.74 -15.34
N LEU A 45 -11.97 1.37 -14.97
CA LEU A 45 -11.57 1.07 -13.58
C LEU A 45 -11.21 2.33 -12.77
N GLY A 46 -11.27 3.53 -13.38
CA GLY A 46 -10.87 4.79 -12.76
C GLY A 46 -9.45 5.23 -13.13
N ASN A 47 -9.03 6.41 -12.64
CA ASN A 47 -7.68 6.95 -12.88
C ASN A 47 -6.60 6.17 -12.14
N ASP A 48 -6.98 5.42 -11.12
CA ASP A 48 -6.13 4.53 -10.32
C ASP A 48 -5.96 3.13 -10.91
N PHE A 49 -6.52 2.88 -12.10
CA PHE A 49 -6.57 1.57 -12.76
C PHE A 49 -7.16 0.45 -11.89
N GLY A 50 -8.05 0.79 -10.97
CA GLY A 50 -8.68 -0.14 -10.04
C GLY A 50 -7.79 -0.52 -8.85
N PHE A 51 -6.67 0.16 -8.62
CA PHE A 51 -5.76 -0.16 -7.52
C PHE A 51 -6.39 0.12 -6.14
N VAL A 52 -7.12 1.25 -5.99
CA VAL A 52 -7.81 1.57 -4.73
C VAL A 52 -8.87 0.52 -4.38
N PRO A 53 -9.79 0.14 -5.27
CA PRO A 53 -10.70 -0.98 -5.04
C PRO A 53 -9.97 -2.30 -4.75
N LEU A 54 -8.87 -2.59 -5.46
CA LEU A 54 -8.08 -3.80 -5.22
C LEU A 54 -7.54 -3.85 -3.79
N VAL A 55 -7.00 -2.74 -3.26
CA VAL A 55 -6.52 -2.69 -1.88
C VAL A 55 -7.67 -2.85 -0.90
N ILE A 56 -8.78 -2.12 -1.09
CA ILE A 56 -9.94 -2.18 -0.18
C ILE A 56 -10.52 -3.60 -0.13
N TYR A 57 -10.87 -4.17 -1.27
CA TYR A 57 -11.49 -5.49 -1.32
C TYR A 57 -10.50 -6.61 -1.02
N GLY A 58 -9.23 -6.47 -1.40
CA GLY A 58 -8.17 -7.41 -1.06
C GLY A 58 -7.92 -7.48 0.45
N CYS A 59 -7.77 -6.33 1.11
CA CYS A 59 -7.63 -6.28 2.57
C CYS A 59 -8.88 -6.79 3.28
N ALA A 60 -10.09 -6.41 2.83
CA ALA A 60 -11.34 -6.88 3.42
C ALA A 60 -11.50 -8.40 3.28
N SER A 61 -11.21 -8.96 2.11
CA SER A 61 -11.30 -10.40 1.87
C SER A 61 -10.28 -11.18 2.71
N LEU A 62 -9.03 -10.70 2.79
CA LEU A 62 -7.99 -11.32 3.62
C LEU A 62 -8.34 -11.20 5.11
N TYR A 63 -8.85 -10.06 5.55
CA TYR A 63 -9.30 -9.90 6.93
C TYR A 63 -10.43 -10.87 7.28
N MET A 64 -11.46 -10.97 6.44
CA MET A 64 -12.53 -11.94 6.64
C MET A 64 -12.00 -13.37 6.65
N LEU A 65 -11.10 -13.71 5.76
CA LEU A 65 -10.46 -15.03 5.71
C LEU A 65 -9.70 -15.33 7.01
N THR A 66 -8.91 -14.37 7.52
CA THR A 66 -8.17 -14.56 8.78
C THR A 66 -9.10 -14.73 9.98
N ILE A 67 -10.25 -14.04 10.03
CA ILE A 67 -11.29 -14.24 11.03
C ILE A 67 -11.88 -15.65 10.94
N VAL A 68 -12.28 -16.07 9.74
CA VAL A 68 -12.86 -17.42 9.54
C VAL A 68 -11.87 -18.51 9.95
N VAL A 69 -10.61 -18.42 9.51
CA VAL A 69 -9.57 -19.40 9.88
C VAL A 69 -9.33 -19.39 11.40
N THR A 70 -9.35 -18.23 12.04
CA THR A 70 -9.24 -18.13 13.51
C THR A 70 -10.35 -18.89 14.20
N MET A 71 -11.61 -18.71 13.76
CA MET A 71 -12.76 -19.44 14.34
C MET A 71 -12.69 -20.94 14.07
N MET A 72 -12.28 -21.35 12.86
CA MET A 72 -12.10 -22.78 12.52
C MET A 72 -11.05 -23.49 13.38
N LEU A 73 -10.03 -22.76 13.82
CA LEU A 73 -8.99 -23.25 14.73
C LEU A 73 -9.39 -23.13 16.23
N GLY A 74 -10.65 -22.82 16.52
CA GLY A 74 -11.16 -22.67 17.88
C GLY A 74 -10.72 -21.39 18.60
N GLY A 75 -10.19 -20.40 17.86
CA GLY A 75 -9.77 -19.11 18.42
C GLY A 75 -10.97 -18.19 18.71
N ASN A 76 -10.81 -17.33 19.71
CA ASN A 76 -11.80 -16.31 20.06
C ASN A 76 -11.50 -15.00 19.32
N VAL A 77 -12.46 -14.46 18.59
CA VAL A 77 -12.39 -13.21 17.84
C VAL A 77 -13.07 -12.02 18.54
N MET A 78 -13.81 -12.27 19.64
CA MET A 78 -14.63 -11.23 20.30
C MET A 78 -13.83 -10.15 21.04
N GLY A 79 -12.50 -10.31 21.10
CA GLY A 79 -11.61 -9.35 21.77
C GLY A 79 -11.59 -9.53 23.30
N ARG A 80 -10.75 -8.73 23.97
CA ARG A 80 -10.55 -8.79 25.43
C ARG A 80 -11.16 -7.58 26.15
N GLY A 81 -12.32 -7.08 25.70
CA GLY A 81 -13.00 -5.92 26.29
C GLY A 81 -12.47 -4.54 25.83
N ASP A 82 -11.53 -4.52 24.90
CA ASP A 82 -11.03 -3.32 24.26
C ASP A 82 -11.62 -3.19 22.83
N PRO A 83 -12.28 -2.06 22.48
CA PRO A 83 -12.84 -1.84 21.14
C PRO A 83 -11.82 -2.02 19.99
N PHE A 84 -10.54 -1.72 20.23
CA PHE A 84 -9.48 -1.88 19.25
C PHE A 84 -9.00 -3.33 19.07
N SER A 85 -9.46 -4.26 19.91
CA SER A 85 -9.23 -5.70 19.78
C SER A 85 -10.47 -6.46 19.28
N LEU A 86 -11.56 -5.75 18.98
CA LEU A 86 -12.80 -6.37 18.48
C LEU A 86 -12.57 -7.01 17.11
N LEU A 87 -13.02 -8.26 16.96
CA LEU A 87 -12.83 -9.09 15.77
C LEU A 87 -11.34 -9.19 15.37
N ALA A 88 -10.48 -9.46 16.36
CA ALA A 88 -9.05 -9.65 16.12
C ALA A 88 -8.76 -11.09 15.64
N PRO A 89 -8.04 -11.28 14.51
CA PRO A 89 -7.53 -12.59 14.14
C PRO A 89 -6.54 -13.09 15.19
N ALA A 90 -6.44 -14.42 15.37
CA ALA A 90 -5.41 -14.99 16.22
C ALA A 90 -3.99 -14.67 15.66
N ASP A 91 -3.04 -14.46 16.56
CA ASP A 91 -1.66 -14.14 16.18
C ASP A 91 -1.03 -15.19 15.25
N LEU A 92 -1.32 -16.49 15.50
CA LEU A 92 -0.88 -17.59 14.65
C LEU A 92 -1.41 -17.44 13.22
N VAL A 93 -2.68 -17.05 13.06
CA VAL A 93 -3.30 -16.87 11.74
C VAL A 93 -2.72 -15.64 11.05
N ALA A 94 -2.59 -14.51 11.75
CA ALA A 94 -1.93 -13.32 11.20
C ALA A 94 -0.48 -13.61 10.76
N PHE A 95 0.25 -14.40 11.54
CA PHE A 95 1.58 -14.87 11.21
C PHE A 95 1.59 -15.81 9.99
N MET A 96 0.62 -16.73 9.90
CA MET A 96 0.45 -17.62 8.75
C MET A 96 0.26 -16.85 7.44
N PHE A 97 -0.51 -15.77 7.47
CA PHE A 97 -0.77 -14.93 6.29
C PHE A 97 0.30 -13.87 6.03
N GLY A 98 1.32 -13.74 6.88
CA GLY A 98 2.50 -12.94 6.61
C GLY A 98 2.58 -11.62 7.37
N MET A 99 2.21 -11.62 8.65
CA MET A 99 2.55 -10.57 9.60
C MET A 99 4.06 -10.39 9.66
N SER A 100 4.55 -9.15 9.62
CA SER A 100 5.97 -8.78 9.60
C SER A 100 6.45 -8.34 10.99
N GLY A 101 7.68 -7.84 11.07
CA GLY A 101 8.34 -7.36 12.28
C GLY A 101 9.69 -8.03 12.50
N ALA A 102 10.36 -7.70 13.61
CA ALA A 102 11.68 -8.24 13.93
C ALA A 102 11.69 -9.77 14.02
N ASP A 103 10.67 -10.37 14.65
CA ASP A 103 10.58 -11.82 14.83
C ASP A 103 10.48 -12.57 13.50
N PRO A 104 9.53 -12.26 12.58
CA PRO A 104 9.44 -12.92 11.28
C PRO A 104 10.66 -12.64 10.40
N VAL A 105 11.09 -11.38 10.29
CA VAL A 105 12.13 -10.98 9.33
C VAL A 105 13.51 -11.49 9.73
N PHE A 106 13.96 -11.22 10.96
CA PHE A 106 15.30 -11.55 11.42
C PHE A 106 15.35 -12.85 12.22
N GLY A 107 14.37 -13.09 13.11
CA GLY A 107 14.33 -14.31 13.92
C GLY A 107 14.08 -15.56 13.08
N LEU A 108 13.14 -15.51 12.14
CA LEU A 108 12.74 -16.66 11.31
C LEU A 108 13.18 -16.53 9.84
N ARG A 109 13.92 -15.47 9.50
CA ARG A 109 14.41 -15.21 8.13
C ARG A 109 13.32 -15.15 7.06
N ARG A 110 12.10 -14.76 7.43
CA ARG A 110 10.94 -14.59 6.53
C ARG A 110 10.88 -13.16 6.01
N TRP A 111 11.97 -12.65 5.43
CA TRP A 111 12.11 -11.27 4.94
C TRP A 111 11.01 -10.84 3.94
N TRP A 112 10.41 -11.78 3.21
CA TRP A 112 9.31 -11.49 2.28
C TRP A 112 8.03 -11.01 2.97
N THR A 113 7.90 -11.16 4.29
CA THR A 113 6.75 -10.65 5.07
C THR A 113 6.61 -9.13 5.01
N ILE A 114 7.68 -8.40 4.69
CA ILE A 114 7.62 -6.95 4.46
C ILE A 114 6.68 -6.55 3.30
N LEU A 115 6.44 -7.47 2.35
CA LEU A 115 5.52 -7.25 1.23
C LEU A 115 4.07 -7.59 1.58
N THR A 116 3.84 -8.48 2.53
CA THR A 116 2.52 -9.05 2.83
C THR A 116 1.80 -8.35 3.97
N ALA A 117 2.53 -7.86 4.97
CA ALA A 117 1.96 -7.31 6.19
C ALA A 117 1.02 -6.11 5.95
N GLY A 118 1.25 -5.33 4.90
CA GLY A 118 0.40 -4.20 4.50
C GLY A 118 -1.01 -4.58 4.03
N TRP A 119 -1.26 -5.86 3.81
CA TRP A 119 -2.57 -6.37 3.39
C TRP A 119 -3.39 -6.96 4.55
N LEU A 120 -2.78 -7.11 5.73
CA LEU A 120 -3.37 -7.73 6.90
C LEU A 120 -3.84 -6.67 7.90
N HIS A 121 -4.86 -7.03 8.70
CA HIS A 121 -5.42 -6.13 9.71
C HIS A 121 -5.70 -6.87 11.02
N GLY A 122 -5.42 -6.21 12.14
CA GLY A 122 -5.48 -6.80 13.47
C GLY A 122 -6.82 -6.61 14.20
N SER A 123 -7.77 -5.82 13.66
CA SER A 123 -9.10 -5.63 14.24
C SER A 123 -10.07 -4.96 13.27
N ALA A 124 -11.36 -4.98 13.59
CA ALA A 124 -12.40 -4.33 12.79
C ALA A 124 -12.16 -2.82 12.64
N LEU A 125 -11.86 -2.11 13.72
CA LEU A 125 -11.59 -0.68 13.65
C LEU A 125 -10.30 -0.39 12.86
N HIS A 126 -9.28 -1.25 13.00
CA HIS A 126 -8.03 -1.08 12.27
C HIS A 126 -8.25 -1.13 10.75
N ILE A 127 -9.01 -2.11 10.25
CA ILE A 127 -9.28 -2.18 8.80
C ILE A 127 -10.20 -1.04 8.34
N VAL A 128 -11.24 -0.70 9.09
CA VAL A 128 -12.17 0.38 8.71
C VAL A 128 -11.42 1.70 8.55
N PHE A 129 -10.62 2.11 9.53
CA PHE A 129 -9.87 3.35 9.45
C PHE A 129 -8.84 3.33 8.30
N ASN A 130 -8.13 2.22 8.11
CA ASN A 130 -7.18 2.13 7.00
C ASN A 130 -7.89 2.23 5.63
N MET A 131 -9.00 1.53 5.44
CA MET A 131 -9.71 1.56 4.16
C MET A 131 -10.35 2.93 3.88
N MET A 132 -10.78 3.66 4.90
CA MET A 132 -11.20 5.07 4.76
C MET A 132 -10.05 5.94 4.23
N TRP A 133 -8.86 5.85 4.81
CA TRP A 133 -7.69 6.58 4.35
C TRP A 133 -7.26 6.20 2.92
N VAL A 134 -7.28 4.91 2.58
CA VAL A 134 -6.97 4.44 1.21
C VAL A 134 -7.98 5.00 0.21
N ARG A 135 -9.28 4.97 0.56
CA ARG A 135 -10.36 5.51 -0.29
C ARG A 135 -10.20 7.01 -0.53
N ASP A 136 -9.78 7.76 0.49
CA ASP A 136 -9.72 9.22 0.41
C ASP A 136 -8.42 9.71 -0.23
N LEU A 137 -7.26 9.11 0.10
CA LEU A 137 -5.95 9.54 -0.41
C LEU A 137 -5.59 8.91 -1.76
N GLY A 138 -6.00 7.66 -1.99
CA GLY A 138 -5.62 6.92 -3.19
C GLY A 138 -5.98 7.63 -4.50
N PRO A 139 -7.24 8.04 -4.71
CA PRO A 139 -7.64 8.77 -5.92
C PRO A 139 -6.86 10.09 -6.10
N VAL A 140 -6.61 10.84 -5.01
CA VAL A 140 -5.83 12.08 -5.06
C VAL A 140 -4.41 11.83 -5.57
N VAL A 141 -3.74 10.80 -5.06
CA VAL A 141 -2.40 10.43 -5.52
C VAL A 141 -2.43 9.90 -6.95
N ALA A 142 -3.47 9.15 -7.34
CA ALA A 142 -3.65 8.69 -8.72
C ALA A 142 -3.81 9.85 -9.71
N ASP A 143 -4.56 10.89 -9.34
CA ASP A 143 -4.74 12.08 -10.19
C ASP A 143 -3.43 12.88 -10.37
N LEU A 144 -2.59 12.91 -9.34
CA LEU A 144 -1.36 13.69 -9.35
C LEU A 144 -0.16 12.92 -9.96
N TYR A 145 -0.06 11.63 -9.70
CA TYR A 145 1.07 10.80 -10.11
C TYR A 145 0.76 9.83 -11.25
N GLY A 146 -0.51 9.43 -11.40
CA GLY A 146 -0.95 8.32 -12.25
C GLY A 146 -1.17 7.03 -11.49
N GLY A 147 -2.05 6.16 -12.00
CA GLY A 147 -2.51 4.96 -11.30
C GLY A 147 -1.42 3.92 -11.04
N ALA A 148 -0.52 3.70 -12.00
CA ALA A 148 0.58 2.74 -11.81
C ALA A 148 1.61 3.27 -10.78
N ARG A 149 1.87 4.57 -10.77
CA ARG A 149 2.75 5.19 -9.78
C ARG A 149 2.12 5.19 -8.38
N LEU A 150 0.80 5.39 -8.27
CA LEU A 150 0.09 5.19 -7.00
C LEU A 150 0.39 3.81 -6.43
N ALA A 151 0.24 2.75 -7.23
CA ALA A 151 0.51 1.38 -6.80
C ALA A 151 1.96 1.19 -6.35
N ILE A 152 2.93 1.71 -7.12
CA ILE A 152 4.35 1.64 -6.75
C ILE A 152 4.62 2.37 -5.44
N ILE A 153 4.14 3.62 -5.31
CA ILE A 153 4.32 4.43 -4.10
C ILE A 153 3.77 3.68 -2.88
N TYR A 154 2.53 3.19 -2.95
CA TYR A 154 1.88 2.48 -1.87
C TYR A 154 2.66 1.23 -1.44
N MET A 155 3.04 0.37 -2.39
CA MET A 155 3.68 -0.92 -2.10
C MET A 155 5.13 -0.76 -1.64
N VAL A 156 5.91 0.11 -2.29
CA VAL A 156 7.29 0.39 -1.88
C VAL A 156 7.33 1.04 -0.51
N SER A 157 6.45 2.00 -0.25
CA SER A 157 6.35 2.66 1.06
C SER A 157 5.96 1.69 2.17
N SER A 158 5.01 0.80 1.91
CA SER A 158 4.62 -0.25 2.84
C SER A 158 5.82 -1.13 3.19
N ALA A 159 6.57 -1.58 2.18
CA ALA A 159 7.78 -2.39 2.39
C ALA A 159 8.87 -1.62 3.18
N CYS A 160 9.11 -0.33 2.87
CA CYS A 160 10.04 0.52 3.61
C CYS A 160 9.61 0.67 5.07
N GLY A 161 8.32 0.84 5.33
CA GLY A 161 7.76 0.94 6.67
C GLY A 161 8.02 -0.31 7.50
N PHE A 162 7.64 -1.47 6.98
CA PHE A 162 7.86 -2.73 7.67
C PHE A 162 9.34 -3.10 7.81
N LEU A 163 10.17 -2.74 6.83
CA LEU A 163 11.61 -2.92 6.94
C LEU A 163 12.19 -2.08 8.08
N LEU A 164 11.86 -0.78 8.14
CA LEU A 164 12.33 0.11 9.21
C LEU A 164 11.89 -0.39 10.59
N SER A 165 10.59 -0.73 10.73
CA SER A 165 10.06 -1.26 11.98
C SER A 165 10.76 -2.56 12.39
N SER A 166 10.98 -3.48 11.45
CA SER A 166 11.67 -4.74 11.72
C SER A 166 13.11 -4.53 12.15
N VAL A 167 13.84 -3.61 11.49
CA VAL A 167 15.22 -3.26 11.83
C VAL A 167 15.29 -2.66 13.24
N LEU A 168 14.48 -1.66 13.54
CA LEU A 168 14.46 -1.01 14.85
C LEU A 168 14.01 -1.97 15.95
N GLY A 169 13.04 -2.86 15.68
CA GLY A 169 12.59 -3.88 16.63
C GLY A 169 13.61 -4.99 16.89
N TYR A 170 14.58 -5.18 15.98
CA TYR A 170 15.68 -6.13 16.13
C TYR A 170 16.90 -5.54 16.86
N MET A 171 17.05 -4.20 16.82
CA MET A 171 18.16 -3.54 17.50
C MET A 171 18.01 -3.62 19.03
N PRO A 172 19.10 -3.81 19.79
CA PRO A 172 19.06 -3.83 21.25
C PRO A 172 18.90 -2.44 21.88
N ILE A 173 18.47 -1.45 21.10
CA ILE A 173 18.33 -0.06 21.52
C ILE A 173 16.84 0.29 21.50
N ALA A 174 16.27 0.52 22.68
CA ALA A 174 14.91 1.02 22.80
C ALA A 174 14.89 2.54 22.50
N ILE A 175 14.40 2.91 21.32
CA ILE A 175 14.15 4.31 20.99
C ILE A 175 12.69 4.60 21.38
N PRO A 176 12.44 5.50 22.35
CA PRO A 176 11.05 5.84 22.69
C PRO A 176 10.27 6.27 21.46
N ILE A 177 9.00 5.87 21.36
CA ILE A 177 8.04 6.27 20.29
C ILE A 177 8.28 5.57 18.95
N ILE A 178 9.54 5.29 18.57
CA ILE A 178 9.92 4.67 17.29
C ILE A 178 10.83 3.44 17.50
N GLY A 179 10.53 2.62 18.51
CA GLY A 179 11.34 1.46 18.90
C GLY A 179 11.23 0.24 17.98
N GLY A 180 10.43 0.31 16.92
CA GLY A 180 10.14 -0.85 16.08
C GLY A 180 9.20 -1.86 16.74
N ALA A 181 8.85 -2.90 16.03
CA ALA A 181 7.94 -3.93 16.52
C ALA A 181 8.51 -5.35 16.29
N GLY A 182 8.32 -6.22 17.31
CA GLY A 182 8.55 -7.65 17.14
C GLY A 182 7.62 -8.25 16.09
N ARG A 183 6.35 -7.80 16.10
CA ARG A 183 5.30 -8.20 15.13
C ARG A 183 4.42 -7.01 14.79
N THR A 184 4.15 -6.83 13.49
CA THR A 184 3.39 -5.69 12.98
C THR A 184 2.66 -6.03 11.69
N LEU A 185 1.55 -5.32 11.41
CA LEU A 185 0.74 -5.46 10.22
C LEU A 185 -0.16 -4.22 10.03
N GLY A 186 -0.66 -4.00 8.82
CA GLY A 186 -1.64 -2.94 8.52
C GLY A 186 -1.28 -2.11 7.30
N ALA A 187 -2.28 -1.62 6.59
CA ALA A 187 -2.12 -0.77 5.41
C ALA A 187 -1.52 0.61 5.71
N SER A 188 -1.43 0.99 6.98
CA SER A 188 -1.06 2.34 7.41
C SER A 188 0.34 2.79 6.98
N ALA A 189 1.32 1.87 6.86
CA ALA A 189 2.63 2.21 6.33
C ALA A 189 2.56 2.68 4.87
N GLY A 190 1.75 2.00 4.03
CA GLY A 190 1.47 2.43 2.66
C GLY A 190 0.73 3.77 2.62
N ILE A 191 -0.27 3.96 3.50
CA ILE A 191 -1.03 5.22 3.64
C ILE A 191 -0.10 6.37 4.02
N CYS A 192 0.80 6.18 4.99
CA CYS A 192 1.82 7.17 5.34
C CYS A 192 2.72 7.48 4.13
N GLY A 193 3.00 6.48 3.29
CA GLY A 193 3.72 6.67 2.04
C GLY A 193 2.98 7.56 1.04
N LEU A 194 1.65 7.42 0.93
CA LEU A 194 0.85 8.33 0.11
C LEU A 194 0.96 9.79 0.63
N LEU A 195 0.94 9.98 1.95
CA LEU A 195 1.14 11.30 2.56
C LEU A 195 2.54 11.87 2.29
N GLY A 196 3.59 11.01 2.34
CA GLY A 196 4.95 11.41 1.96
C GLY A 196 5.06 11.85 0.50
N ALA A 197 4.41 11.13 -0.42
CA ALA A 197 4.35 11.50 -1.83
C ALA A 197 3.56 12.80 -2.06
N LEU A 198 2.45 13.01 -1.35
CA LEU A 198 1.69 14.27 -1.41
C LEU A 198 2.50 15.46 -0.88
N LEU A 199 3.29 15.27 0.18
CA LEU A 199 4.22 16.28 0.66
C LEU A 199 5.25 16.64 -0.41
N HIS A 200 5.86 15.63 -1.05
CA HIS A 200 6.79 15.87 -2.16
C HIS A 200 6.12 16.64 -3.29
N TYR A 201 4.92 16.22 -3.72
CA TYR A 201 4.17 16.92 -4.76
C TYR A 201 3.90 18.38 -4.40
N GLY A 202 3.44 18.65 -3.17
CA GLY A 202 3.18 20.01 -2.69
C GLY A 202 4.42 20.89 -2.73
N ASN A 203 5.59 20.34 -2.39
CA ASN A 203 6.87 21.05 -2.48
C ASN A 203 7.32 21.27 -3.93
N ARG A 204 7.16 20.26 -4.79
CA ARG A 204 7.63 20.26 -6.19
C ARG A 204 6.68 21.02 -7.11
N GLY A 205 5.37 20.83 -6.94
CA GLY A 205 4.30 21.43 -7.75
C GLY A 205 3.83 22.81 -7.26
N GLY A 206 4.37 23.30 -6.13
CA GLY A 206 4.04 24.63 -5.58
C GLY A 206 2.65 24.73 -4.92
N SER A 207 1.99 23.62 -4.59
CA SER A 207 0.68 23.65 -3.92
C SER A 207 0.81 23.66 -2.39
N SER A 208 0.69 24.84 -1.80
CA SER A 208 0.69 25.00 -0.34
C SER A 208 -0.46 24.25 0.36
N THR A 209 -1.61 24.16 -0.29
CA THR A 209 -2.78 23.44 0.23
C THR A 209 -2.52 21.94 0.34
N ILE A 210 -2.01 21.30 -0.72
CA ILE A 210 -1.68 19.86 -0.70
C ILE A 210 -0.59 19.59 0.33
N ARG A 211 0.45 20.43 0.38
CA ARG A 211 1.52 20.33 1.36
C ARG A 211 1.01 20.40 2.80
N SER A 212 0.21 21.42 3.12
CA SER A 212 -0.34 21.63 4.46
C SER A 212 -1.25 20.46 4.86
N HIS A 213 -2.11 20.00 3.95
CA HIS A 213 -2.98 18.85 4.19
C HIS A 213 -2.18 17.57 4.46
N ALA A 214 -1.16 17.27 3.65
CA ALA A 214 -0.30 16.10 3.85
C ALA A 214 0.40 16.13 5.22
N ILE A 215 0.92 17.29 5.64
CA ILE A 215 1.54 17.47 6.96
C ILE A 215 0.53 17.26 8.08
N SER A 216 -0.65 17.89 8.02
CA SER A 216 -1.69 17.76 9.04
C SER A 216 -2.13 16.32 9.21
N CYS A 217 -2.37 15.61 8.10
CA CYS A 217 -2.73 14.19 8.14
C CYS A 217 -1.61 13.32 8.72
N ALA A 218 -0.36 13.55 8.31
CA ALA A 218 0.79 12.80 8.82
C ALA A 218 0.96 13.00 10.33
N VAL A 219 0.85 14.25 10.81
CA VAL A 219 0.90 14.56 12.25
C VAL A 219 -0.24 13.86 13.00
N THR A 220 -1.46 13.87 12.46
CA THR A 220 -2.61 13.19 13.08
C THR A 220 -2.37 11.68 13.20
N VAL A 221 -1.88 11.03 12.14
CA VAL A 221 -1.55 9.59 12.17
C VAL A 221 -0.45 9.30 13.19
N PHE A 222 0.59 10.13 13.26
CA PHE A 222 1.70 9.97 14.20
C PHE A 222 1.24 10.13 15.66
N ILE A 223 0.44 11.18 15.95
CA ILE A 223 -0.11 11.42 17.29
C ILE A 223 -1.04 10.28 17.71
N SER A 224 -1.91 9.79 16.80
CA SER A 224 -2.77 8.64 17.11
C SER A 224 -1.96 7.41 17.52
N GLY A 225 -0.79 7.20 16.90
CA GLY A 225 0.15 6.13 17.27
C GLY A 225 0.84 6.33 18.63
N LEU A 226 0.84 7.54 19.20
CA LEU A 226 1.33 7.78 20.56
C LEU A 226 0.27 7.43 21.61
N ILE A 227 -1.00 7.57 21.24
CA ILE A 227 -2.15 7.36 22.14
C ILE A 227 -2.59 5.89 22.12
N MET A 228 -2.49 5.24 20.97
CA MET A 228 -2.97 3.86 20.76
C MET A 228 -1.81 2.87 20.88
N SER A 229 -1.84 2.02 21.88
CA SER A 229 -0.75 1.10 22.28
C SER A 229 -0.36 0.03 21.24
N ARG A 230 -1.09 -0.10 20.14
CA ARG A 230 -0.86 -1.13 19.10
C ARG A 230 -0.53 -0.55 17.73
N VAL A 231 -0.17 0.73 17.67
CA VAL A 231 0.20 1.41 16.44
C VAL A 231 1.71 1.46 16.31
N ASP A 232 2.20 1.06 15.15
CA ASP A 232 3.63 0.99 14.84
C ASP A 232 4.11 2.30 14.19
N ASN A 233 4.52 3.27 14.99
CA ASN A 233 5.04 4.54 14.51
C ASN A 233 6.33 4.42 13.71
N SER A 234 7.11 3.35 13.89
CA SER A 234 8.30 3.09 13.07
C SER A 234 7.92 2.70 11.66
N ALA A 235 6.87 1.87 11.50
CA ALA A 235 6.33 1.55 10.19
C ALA A 235 5.72 2.79 9.50
N HIS A 236 5.04 3.66 10.26
CA HIS A 236 4.52 4.93 9.73
C HIS A 236 5.64 5.84 9.24
N LEU A 237 6.69 6.01 10.03
CA LEU A 237 7.85 6.85 9.66
C LEU A 237 8.56 6.30 8.42
N GLY A 238 8.85 4.99 8.41
CA GLY A 238 9.49 4.33 7.27
C GLY A 238 8.63 4.40 6.01
N GLY A 239 7.32 4.25 6.15
CA GLY A 239 6.35 4.41 5.07
C GLY A 239 6.34 5.83 4.50
N PHE A 240 6.26 6.84 5.38
CA PHE A 240 6.27 8.25 4.99
C PHE A 240 7.55 8.63 4.24
N ILE A 241 8.71 8.27 4.79
CA ILE A 241 10.02 8.52 4.17
C ILE A 241 10.11 7.77 2.83
N GLY A 242 9.74 6.49 2.79
CA GLY A 242 9.73 5.67 1.58
C GLY A 242 8.85 6.28 0.48
N GLY A 243 7.67 6.78 0.86
CA GLY A 243 6.75 7.43 -0.07
C GLY A 243 7.24 8.77 -0.59
N TYR A 244 7.85 9.59 0.27
CA TYR A 244 8.46 10.84 -0.16
C TYR A 244 9.55 10.61 -1.21
N PHE A 245 10.50 9.71 -0.94
CA PHE A 245 11.58 9.41 -1.88
C PHE A 245 11.10 8.68 -3.14
N THR A 246 10.13 7.78 -3.03
CA THR A 246 9.51 7.17 -4.22
C THR A 246 8.81 8.23 -5.07
N GLY A 247 8.14 9.20 -4.45
CA GLY A 247 7.55 10.36 -5.12
C GLY A 247 8.59 11.22 -5.85
N VAL A 248 9.77 11.42 -5.25
CA VAL A 248 10.91 12.10 -5.91
C VAL A 248 11.35 11.35 -7.17
N LEU A 249 11.54 10.04 -7.06
CA LEU A 249 12.01 9.20 -8.17
C LEU A 249 11.00 9.12 -9.32
N LEU A 250 9.72 9.10 -9.00
CA LEU A 250 8.65 8.98 -9.99
C LEU A 250 8.22 10.31 -10.61
N ASP A 251 8.74 11.43 -10.16
CA ASP A 251 8.52 12.81 -10.62
C ASP A 251 7.09 13.06 -11.19
N PRO A 252 6.17 13.61 -10.37
CA PRO A 252 4.76 13.76 -10.74
C PRO A 252 4.56 14.70 -11.95
N LEU A 253 5.52 15.58 -12.26
CA LEU A 253 5.44 16.51 -13.37
C LEU A 253 5.82 15.88 -14.71
N LYS A 254 6.30 14.63 -14.71
CA LYS A 254 6.59 13.87 -15.93
C LYS A 254 5.44 12.90 -16.24
N PRO A 255 5.21 12.61 -17.55
CA PRO A 255 4.16 11.66 -17.91
C PRO A 255 4.44 10.25 -17.36
N GLU A 256 3.39 9.55 -16.96
CA GLU A 256 3.50 8.17 -16.54
C GLU A 256 3.95 7.29 -17.71
N ARG A 257 4.87 6.36 -17.46
CA ARG A 257 5.45 5.46 -18.47
C ARG A 257 4.82 4.06 -18.37
N VAL A 258 4.88 3.30 -19.48
CA VAL A 258 4.44 1.89 -19.49
C VAL A 258 5.23 1.05 -18.48
N ASN A 259 6.51 1.33 -18.31
CA ASN A 259 7.37 0.62 -17.34
C ASN A 259 6.83 0.71 -15.90
N HIS A 260 6.17 1.81 -15.51
CA HIS A 260 5.56 1.92 -14.18
C HIS A 260 4.46 0.89 -13.99
N MET A 261 3.65 0.62 -15.03
CA MET A 261 2.62 -0.40 -14.97
C MET A 261 3.21 -1.80 -14.84
N VAL A 262 4.29 -2.09 -15.55
CA VAL A 262 5.03 -3.37 -15.42
C VAL A 262 5.58 -3.52 -14.02
N ILE A 263 6.21 -2.48 -13.46
CA ILE A 263 6.74 -2.51 -12.08
C ILE A 263 5.62 -2.72 -11.07
N ALA A 264 4.49 -2.01 -11.20
CA ALA A 264 3.34 -2.17 -10.32
C ALA A 264 2.79 -3.60 -10.34
N LEU A 265 2.66 -4.20 -11.53
CA LEU A 265 2.23 -5.59 -11.69
C LEU A 265 3.21 -6.58 -11.09
N LEU A 266 4.52 -6.37 -11.30
CA LEU A 266 5.56 -7.22 -10.70
C LEU A 266 5.53 -7.16 -9.17
N LEU A 267 5.32 -5.99 -8.58
CA LEU A 267 5.17 -5.83 -7.13
C LEU A 267 3.93 -6.57 -6.61
N LEU A 268 2.80 -6.49 -7.31
CA LEU A 268 1.58 -7.23 -6.95
C LEU A 268 1.80 -8.74 -7.02
N VAL A 269 2.42 -9.24 -8.09
CA VAL A 269 2.76 -10.66 -8.23
C VAL A 269 3.73 -11.10 -7.13
N ALA A 270 4.78 -10.32 -6.86
CA ALA A 270 5.73 -10.61 -5.78
C ALA A 270 5.03 -10.69 -4.42
N THR A 271 4.07 -9.80 -4.15
CA THR A 271 3.27 -9.83 -2.91
C THR A 271 2.40 -11.09 -2.83
N ALA A 272 1.74 -11.47 -3.91
CA ALA A 272 0.94 -12.70 -3.96
C ALA A 272 1.80 -13.95 -3.73
N VAL A 273 2.96 -14.04 -4.38
CA VAL A 273 3.93 -15.13 -4.17
C VAL A 273 4.45 -15.14 -2.74
N ALA A 274 4.78 -13.98 -2.18
CA ALA A 274 5.22 -13.84 -0.79
C ALA A 274 4.14 -14.33 0.20
N MET A 275 2.86 -14.02 -0.05
CA MET A 275 1.76 -14.49 0.79
C MET A 275 1.60 -16.02 0.74
N LEU A 276 1.69 -16.61 -0.45
CA LEU A 276 1.71 -18.07 -0.58
C LEU A 276 2.91 -18.69 0.15
N ALA A 277 4.09 -18.10 0.05
CA ALA A 277 5.27 -18.54 0.77
C ALA A 277 5.08 -18.44 2.30
N CYS A 278 4.37 -17.42 2.80
CA CYS A 278 4.01 -17.31 4.22
C CYS A 278 3.14 -18.48 4.68
N ILE A 279 2.09 -18.80 3.93
CA ILE A 279 1.17 -19.89 4.25
C ILE A 279 1.93 -21.23 4.25
N VAL A 280 2.64 -21.52 3.16
CA VAL A 280 3.39 -22.80 3.02
C VAL A 280 4.47 -22.95 4.10
N SER A 281 5.22 -21.88 4.39
CA SER A 281 6.27 -21.96 5.42
C SER A 281 5.69 -22.15 6.82
N THR A 282 4.52 -21.56 7.13
CA THR A 282 3.87 -21.77 8.43
C THR A 282 3.30 -23.17 8.56
N VAL A 283 2.63 -23.69 7.53
CA VAL A 283 2.11 -25.08 7.55
C VAL A 283 3.23 -26.12 7.74
N ARG A 284 4.43 -25.83 7.24
CA ARG A 284 5.61 -26.72 7.46
C ARG A 284 6.22 -26.64 8.86
N MET A 285 5.90 -25.61 9.62
CA MET A 285 6.36 -25.43 11.01
C MET A 285 5.41 -26.06 12.04
N LEU A 286 4.15 -26.25 11.68
CA LEU A 286 3.11 -26.92 12.49
C LEU A 286 3.20 -28.42 12.37
#